data_ee7945128eecede4702ae208e256dec0
#
_entry.id   ee7945128eecede4702ae208e256dec0
#
_cell.length_a   1.000
_cell.length_b   1.000
_cell.length_c   1.000
_cell.angle_alpha   90.00
_cell.angle_beta   90.00
_cell.angle_gamma   90.00
#
_symmetry.space_group_name_H-M   'P 1'
#
loop_
_entity.id
_entity.type
_entity.pdbx_description
1 polymer ?
#
loop_
_entity_poly.entity_id
_entity_poly.type
_entity_poly.pdbx_seq_one_letter_code
_entity_poly.pdbx_strand_id
1 'polypeptide(L)'
;MAAVELTGPRRTTAIVLGASNVSRGLARLAAIVHQRAHGPVDLVVAAGHGRSYGVNSRVALRRLPSILGSGLWRALDRDAAARPVALLTDIGNDLLYGFPARLVADWVGECLRRLSDLGARTAITRLPLASVAAVGPARYRAFRAVFVPGCRLSLAAVREATAELDARIAALAGEHAATLLEQPGDWYGLDAIHLRRRHLDALWHTACDAWHLPAASARTAWRDWAMLGSHAAEVRSLARRIRYTPQPVVSRDKLRLWLY
;
A
#
# COMPACT_ATOMS: atom_id res chain seq x y z
N MET A 1 27.82 -0.56 -40.12
CA MET A 1 27.17 0.52 -39.39
C MET A 1 26.19 -0.10 -38.42
N ALA A 2 26.54 -0.20 -37.13
CA ALA A 2 25.65 -0.70 -36.11
C ALA A 2 24.65 0.41 -35.73
N ALA A 3 23.35 0.13 -35.82
CA ALA A 3 22.32 1.04 -35.37
C ALA A 3 22.44 1.21 -33.86
N VAL A 4 22.80 2.40 -33.41
CA VAL A 4 22.69 2.80 -32.02
C VAL A 4 21.19 2.93 -31.73
N GLU A 5 20.62 1.86 -31.11
CA GLU A 5 19.29 1.98 -30.50
C GLU A 5 19.36 3.05 -29.41
N LEU A 6 18.83 4.22 -29.70
CA LEU A 6 18.54 5.25 -28.72
C LEU A 6 17.40 4.75 -27.81
N THR A 7 17.71 3.82 -26.92
CA THR A 7 16.78 3.42 -25.87
C THR A 7 16.70 4.56 -24.83
N GLY A 8 15.72 5.43 -25.01
CA GLY A 8 15.36 6.40 -23.97
C GLY A 8 15.11 5.69 -22.62
N PRO A 9 15.16 6.43 -21.51
CA PRO A 9 14.98 5.81 -20.18
C PRO A 9 13.65 5.06 -20.12
N ARG A 10 13.73 3.75 -19.85
CA ARG A 10 12.55 2.88 -19.76
C ARG A 10 11.63 3.38 -18.66
N ARG A 11 10.32 3.36 -18.92
CA ARG A 11 9.29 3.72 -17.95
C ARG A 11 9.23 2.67 -16.83
N THR A 12 9.23 3.12 -15.58
CA THR A 12 9.07 2.27 -14.40
C THR A 12 7.60 2.23 -13.99
N THR A 13 6.99 1.05 -13.95
CA THR A 13 5.65 0.87 -13.36
C THR A 13 5.79 0.43 -11.91
N ALA A 14 5.33 1.26 -10.97
CA ALA A 14 5.34 0.97 -9.55
C ALA A 14 3.90 0.76 -9.06
N ILE A 15 3.61 -0.42 -8.52
CA ILE A 15 2.30 -0.83 -8.02
C ILE A 15 2.32 -0.78 -6.50
N VAL A 16 1.37 -0.08 -5.88
CA VAL A 16 1.32 0.02 -4.41
C VAL A 16 -0.06 -0.36 -3.90
N LEU A 17 -0.09 -1.41 -3.09
CA LEU A 17 -1.28 -1.96 -2.47
C LEU A 17 -1.21 -1.72 -0.95
N GLY A 18 -2.21 -1.03 -0.39
CA GLY A 18 -2.20 -0.73 1.03
C GLY A 18 -3.45 0.02 1.50
N ALA A 19 -3.34 0.70 2.61
CA ALA A 19 -4.45 1.39 3.22
C ALA A 19 -4.09 2.82 3.68
N SER A 20 -4.20 3.08 4.98
CA SER A 20 -4.07 4.43 5.54
C SER A 20 -2.64 4.98 5.49
N ASN A 21 -1.60 4.16 5.71
CA ASN A 21 -0.22 4.65 5.66
C ASN A 21 0.16 5.07 4.23
N VAL A 22 -0.25 4.31 3.22
CA VAL A 22 -0.08 4.70 1.82
C VAL A 22 -0.80 6.01 1.53
N SER A 23 -2.07 6.14 1.92
CA SER A 23 -2.85 7.37 1.70
C SER A 23 -2.23 8.59 2.38
N ARG A 24 -1.70 8.42 3.59
CA ARG A 24 -1.06 9.50 4.37
C ARG A 24 0.30 9.92 3.81
N GLY A 25 0.99 9.01 3.14
CA GLY A 25 2.33 9.22 2.59
C GLY A 25 2.40 9.33 1.07
N LEU A 26 1.25 9.36 0.36
CA LEU A 26 1.19 9.20 -1.09
C LEU A 26 2.03 10.23 -1.86
N ALA A 27 1.98 11.50 -1.47
CA ALA A 27 2.76 12.55 -2.14
C ALA A 27 4.28 12.32 -2.01
N ARG A 28 4.72 11.88 -0.83
CA ARG A 28 6.12 11.57 -0.58
C ARG A 28 6.55 10.30 -1.29
N LEU A 29 5.71 9.27 -1.28
CA LEU A 29 5.92 8.05 -2.07
C LEU A 29 6.12 8.40 -3.55
N ALA A 30 5.21 9.18 -4.13
CA ALA A 30 5.31 9.58 -5.54
C ALA A 30 6.60 10.34 -5.85
N ALA A 31 7.01 11.27 -4.98
CA ALA A 31 8.25 12.03 -5.13
C ALA A 31 9.50 11.13 -5.01
N ILE A 32 9.53 10.22 -4.02
CA ILE A 32 10.65 9.31 -3.79
C ILE A 32 10.80 8.36 -4.98
N VAL A 33 9.72 7.71 -5.40
CA VAL A 33 9.75 6.76 -6.53
C VAL A 33 10.16 7.48 -7.81
N HIS A 34 9.59 8.66 -8.08
CA HIS A 34 9.92 9.45 -9.27
C HIS A 34 11.40 9.85 -9.33
N GLN A 35 11.97 10.28 -8.21
CA GLN A 35 13.38 10.67 -8.15
C GLN A 35 14.31 9.46 -8.27
N ARG A 36 13.97 8.34 -7.64
CA ARG A 36 14.79 7.14 -7.64
C ARG A 36 14.72 6.33 -8.93
N ALA A 37 13.65 6.46 -9.70
CA ALA A 37 13.50 5.74 -10.96
C ALA A 37 14.38 6.31 -12.10
N HIS A 38 14.93 7.53 -11.95
CA HIS A 38 15.73 8.22 -12.99
C HIS A 38 15.09 8.26 -14.38
N GLY A 39 13.77 8.07 -14.49
CA GLY A 39 13.04 8.03 -15.74
C GLY A 39 11.54 8.29 -15.54
N PRO A 40 10.74 8.10 -16.59
CA PRO A 40 9.29 8.20 -16.47
C PRO A 40 8.74 7.12 -15.54
N VAL A 41 7.77 7.49 -14.70
CA VAL A 41 7.13 6.59 -13.71
C VAL A 41 5.63 6.56 -13.92
N ASP A 42 5.10 5.34 -13.88
CA ASP A 42 3.68 5.06 -13.71
C ASP A 42 3.47 4.52 -12.30
N LEU A 43 2.85 5.33 -11.45
CA LEU A 43 2.53 4.93 -10.08
C LEU A 43 1.06 4.53 -10.01
N VAL A 44 0.82 3.24 -9.78
CA VAL A 44 -0.52 2.61 -9.78
C VAL A 44 -0.85 2.17 -8.37
N VAL A 45 -1.81 2.84 -7.74
CA VAL A 45 -2.06 2.70 -6.30
C VAL A 45 -3.47 2.24 -6.03
N ALA A 46 -3.60 1.19 -5.22
CA ALA A 46 -4.85 0.81 -4.57
C ALA A 46 -4.71 1.02 -3.06
N ALA A 47 -5.16 2.17 -2.56
CA ALA A 47 -5.06 2.52 -1.15
C ALA A 47 -6.29 3.32 -0.68
N GLY A 48 -6.40 3.50 0.64
CA GLY A 48 -7.49 4.28 1.25
C GLY A 48 -7.58 4.02 2.74
N HIS A 49 -8.04 5.00 3.51
CA HIS A 49 -8.26 4.80 4.94
C HIS A 49 -9.24 3.65 5.17
N GLY A 50 -8.86 2.67 5.99
CA GLY A 50 -9.68 1.50 6.30
C GLY A 50 -9.92 0.55 5.12
N ARG A 51 -9.12 0.61 4.08
CA ARG A 51 -9.25 -0.30 2.93
C ARG A 51 -8.86 -1.72 3.30
N SER A 52 -9.68 -2.66 2.89
CA SER A 52 -9.48 -4.10 3.04
C SER A 52 -8.81 -4.71 1.81
N TYR A 53 -8.07 -5.80 2.01
CA TYR A 53 -7.54 -6.60 0.90
C TYR A 53 -8.63 -7.39 0.20
N GLY A 54 -9.56 -7.99 0.94
CA GLY A 54 -10.53 -8.95 0.41
C GLY A 54 -11.97 -8.44 0.23
N VAL A 55 -12.41 -7.50 1.06
CA VAL A 55 -13.81 -7.05 1.06
C VAL A 55 -13.96 -5.56 0.81
N ASN A 56 -15.11 -5.17 0.28
CA ASN A 56 -15.43 -3.75 0.17
C ASN A 56 -15.53 -3.14 1.58
N SER A 57 -14.77 -2.08 1.82
CA SER A 57 -14.76 -1.38 3.10
C SER A 57 -15.62 -0.12 3.05
N ARG A 58 -16.18 0.23 4.21
CA ARG A 58 -16.93 1.47 4.39
C ARG A 58 -16.34 2.28 5.53
N VAL A 59 -15.87 3.48 5.25
CA VAL A 59 -15.38 4.41 6.25
C VAL A 59 -16.18 5.70 6.13
N ALA A 60 -16.97 6.01 7.15
CA ALA A 60 -17.94 7.08 7.13
C ALA A 60 -18.88 6.98 5.91
N LEU A 61 -18.91 7.98 5.05
CA LEU A 61 -19.75 8.03 3.83
C LEU A 61 -19.06 7.47 2.58
N ARG A 62 -17.84 6.92 2.72
CA ARG A 62 -17.03 6.42 1.61
C ARG A 62 -17.11 4.90 1.53
N ARG A 63 -17.32 4.39 0.34
CA ARG A 63 -17.14 2.97 0.02
C ARG A 63 -15.91 2.81 -0.84
N LEU A 64 -15.00 1.95 -0.42
CA LEU A 64 -13.81 1.57 -1.19
C LEU A 64 -13.96 0.12 -1.63
N PRO A 65 -13.69 -0.19 -2.90
CA PRO A 65 -13.58 -1.58 -3.33
C PRO A 65 -12.42 -2.23 -2.57
N SER A 66 -12.48 -3.53 -2.37
CA SER A 66 -11.31 -4.27 -1.86
C SER A 66 -10.12 -4.08 -2.79
N ILE A 67 -8.91 -4.34 -2.28
CA ILE A 67 -7.72 -4.32 -3.15
C ILE A 67 -7.89 -5.36 -4.26
N LEU A 68 -8.33 -6.59 -3.95
CA LEU A 68 -8.58 -7.65 -4.92
C LEU A 68 -9.66 -7.31 -5.94
N GLY A 69 -10.70 -6.58 -5.54
CA GLY A 69 -11.82 -6.18 -6.40
C GLY A 69 -11.64 -4.82 -7.07
N SER A 70 -10.49 -4.17 -6.91
CA SER A 70 -10.23 -2.86 -7.50
C SER A 70 -10.02 -2.92 -9.02
N GLY A 71 -10.31 -1.80 -9.69
CA GLY A 71 -10.07 -1.65 -11.13
C GLY A 71 -8.59 -1.66 -11.52
N LEU A 72 -7.69 -1.57 -10.54
CA LEU A 72 -6.24 -1.62 -10.73
C LEU A 72 -5.79 -2.81 -11.56
N TRP A 73 -6.27 -4.01 -11.25
CA TRP A 73 -5.87 -5.24 -11.92
C TRP A 73 -6.18 -5.21 -13.42
N ARG A 74 -7.36 -4.73 -13.80
CA ARG A 74 -7.74 -4.57 -15.21
C ARG A 74 -6.92 -3.54 -15.96
N ALA A 75 -6.37 -2.55 -15.25
CA ALA A 75 -5.51 -1.53 -15.84
C ALA A 75 -4.09 -2.05 -16.09
N LEU A 76 -3.60 -2.95 -15.22
CA LEU A 76 -2.27 -3.55 -15.34
C LEU A 76 -2.17 -4.59 -16.46
N ASP A 77 -3.25 -5.30 -16.77
CA ASP A 77 -3.26 -6.31 -17.85
C ASP A 77 -3.00 -5.73 -19.26
N ARG A 78 -2.95 -4.40 -19.39
CA ARG A 78 -2.86 -3.72 -20.68
C ARG A 78 -1.46 -3.36 -21.14
N ASP A 79 -0.45 -3.48 -20.27
CA ASP A 79 0.91 -2.94 -20.56
C ASP A 79 2.00 -3.98 -20.22
N ALA A 80 2.12 -5.01 -21.05
CA ALA A 80 3.00 -6.16 -20.81
C ALA A 80 4.52 -5.88 -21.01
N ALA A 81 4.95 -4.65 -21.29
CA ALA A 81 6.29 -4.38 -21.79
C ALA A 81 7.37 -4.10 -20.72
N ALA A 82 7.02 -3.86 -19.46
CA ALA A 82 7.98 -3.55 -18.39
C ALA A 82 7.76 -4.48 -17.20
N ARG A 83 8.86 -4.99 -16.62
CA ARG A 83 8.78 -5.69 -15.31
C ARG A 83 8.43 -4.67 -14.23
N PRO A 84 7.20 -4.68 -13.69
CA PRO A 84 6.81 -3.72 -12.67
C PRO A 84 7.51 -4.00 -11.35
N VAL A 85 7.52 -3.00 -10.47
CA VAL A 85 7.87 -3.17 -9.06
C VAL A 85 6.60 -3.04 -8.23
N ALA A 86 6.50 -3.74 -7.10
CA ALA A 86 5.29 -3.74 -6.29
C ALA A 86 5.59 -3.67 -4.79
N LEU A 87 4.70 -3.01 -4.04
CA LEU A 87 4.69 -2.98 -2.58
C LEU A 87 3.31 -3.38 -2.07
N LEU A 88 3.28 -4.35 -1.14
CA LEU A 88 2.13 -4.65 -0.30
C LEU A 88 2.40 -4.19 1.13
N THR A 89 1.48 -3.41 1.69
CA THR A 89 1.60 -2.90 3.06
C THR A 89 0.23 -2.71 3.73
N ASP A 90 0.19 -2.34 5.00
CA ASP A 90 -1.05 -2.13 5.77
C ASP A 90 -1.95 -3.39 5.88
N ILE A 91 -1.37 -4.58 5.91
CA ILE A 91 -2.07 -5.87 5.80
C ILE A 91 -2.94 -6.17 7.03
N GLY A 92 -2.56 -5.71 8.22
CA GLY A 92 -3.20 -6.08 9.48
C GLY A 92 -4.59 -5.49 9.74
N ASN A 93 -5.07 -4.55 8.92
CA ASN A 93 -6.36 -3.89 9.13
C ASN A 93 -7.54 -4.86 9.13
N ASP A 94 -7.50 -5.88 8.30
CA ASP A 94 -8.58 -6.85 8.13
C ASP A 94 -8.80 -7.72 9.37
N LEU A 95 -7.77 -7.94 10.19
CA LEU A 95 -7.90 -8.61 11.49
C LEU A 95 -8.84 -7.81 12.42
N LEU A 96 -8.73 -6.49 12.42
CA LEU A 96 -9.55 -5.61 13.25
C LEU A 96 -11.01 -5.54 12.77
N TYR A 97 -11.26 -5.92 11.53
CA TYR A 97 -12.62 -6.09 10.98
C TYR A 97 -13.22 -7.47 11.30
N GLY A 98 -12.48 -8.32 12.01
CA GLY A 98 -12.94 -9.63 12.47
C GLY A 98 -12.65 -10.77 11.49
N PHE A 99 -11.85 -10.55 10.47
CA PHE A 99 -11.45 -11.63 9.56
C PHE A 99 -10.30 -12.46 10.16
N PRO A 100 -10.34 -13.80 10.06
CA PRO A 100 -9.29 -14.66 10.58
C PRO A 100 -7.99 -14.50 9.78
N ALA A 101 -6.85 -14.68 10.44
CA ALA A 101 -5.52 -14.51 9.85
C ALA A 101 -5.33 -15.31 8.56
N ARG A 102 -5.82 -16.56 8.51
CA ARG A 102 -5.76 -17.40 7.32
C ARG A 102 -6.45 -16.75 6.12
N LEU A 103 -7.66 -16.24 6.30
CA LEU A 103 -8.41 -15.62 5.20
C LEU A 103 -7.74 -14.34 4.69
N VAL A 104 -7.17 -13.53 5.60
CA VAL A 104 -6.39 -12.34 5.21
C VAL A 104 -5.13 -12.73 4.43
N ALA A 105 -4.44 -13.79 4.87
CA ALA A 105 -3.30 -14.34 4.15
C ALA A 105 -3.68 -14.86 2.76
N ASP A 106 -4.82 -15.55 2.61
CA ASP A 106 -5.33 -16.01 1.31
C ASP A 106 -5.54 -14.82 0.34
N TRP A 107 -6.09 -13.70 0.83
CA TRP A 107 -6.26 -12.50 0.00
C TRP A 107 -4.94 -11.86 -0.42
N VAL A 108 -3.97 -11.81 0.49
CA VAL A 108 -2.63 -11.29 0.19
C VAL A 108 -1.90 -12.22 -0.77
N GLY A 109 -2.01 -13.54 -0.59
CA GLY A 109 -1.48 -14.56 -1.48
C GLY A 109 -2.01 -14.40 -2.91
N GLU A 110 -3.31 -14.15 -3.08
CA GLU A 110 -3.89 -13.87 -4.40
C GLU A 110 -3.34 -12.58 -5.02
N CYS A 111 -3.09 -11.52 -4.21
CA CYS A 111 -2.40 -10.32 -4.72
C CYS A 111 -0.97 -10.65 -5.17
N LEU A 112 -0.22 -11.41 -4.38
CA LEU A 112 1.14 -11.83 -4.71
C LEU A 112 1.17 -12.68 -5.99
N ARG A 113 0.24 -13.63 -6.12
CA ARG A 113 0.11 -14.45 -7.32
C ARG A 113 -0.09 -13.59 -8.56
N ARG A 114 -1.05 -12.64 -8.54
CA ARG A 114 -1.29 -11.72 -9.66
C ARG A 114 -0.07 -10.87 -10.00
N LEU A 115 0.67 -10.42 -9.00
CA LEU A 115 1.90 -9.65 -9.20
C LEU A 115 3.02 -10.52 -9.78
N SER A 116 3.11 -11.78 -9.36
CA SER A 116 4.05 -12.76 -9.94
C SER A 116 3.73 -13.04 -11.40
N ASP A 117 2.45 -13.18 -11.76
CA ASP A 117 2.01 -13.36 -13.16
C ASP A 117 2.41 -12.16 -14.05
N LEU A 118 2.49 -10.96 -13.48
CA LEU A 118 3.00 -9.75 -14.16
C LEU A 118 4.55 -9.68 -14.18
N GLY A 119 5.25 -10.64 -13.58
CA GLY A 119 6.71 -10.61 -13.42
C GLY A 119 7.19 -9.48 -12.51
N ALA A 120 6.37 -9.02 -11.58
CA ALA A 120 6.69 -7.92 -10.70
C ALA A 120 7.79 -8.28 -9.70
N ARG A 121 8.76 -7.37 -9.49
CA ARG A 121 9.63 -7.43 -8.32
C ARG A 121 8.89 -6.89 -7.11
N THR A 122 8.50 -7.78 -6.21
CA THR A 122 7.59 -7.46 -5.13
C THR A 122 8.31 -7.32 -3.79
N ALA A 123 7.95 -6.29 -3.04
CA ALA A 123 8.25 -6.12 -1.63
C ALA A 123 6.95 -6.19 -0.82
N ILE A 124 7.02 -6.76 0.37
CA ILE A 124 5.88 -6.88 1.28
C ILE A 124 6.30 -6.57 2.71
N THR A 125 5.51 -5.78 3.43
CA THR A 125 5.84 -5.45 4.82
C THR A 125 5.38 -6.55 5.77
N ARG A 126 6.20 -6.83 6.79
CA ARG A 126 5.78 -7.59 7.96
C ARG A 126 4.71 -6.83 8.76
N LEU A 127 4.04 -7.53 9.64
CA LEU A 127 3.16 -6.88 10.60
C LEU A 127 3.98 -6.28 11.77
N PRO A 128 3.51 -5.18 12.39
CA PRO A 128 4.25 -4.48 13.43
C PRO A 128 4.15 -5.19 14.80
N LEU A 129 4.67 -6.40 14.92
CA LEU A 129 4.54 -7.24 16.12
C LEU A 129 4.98 -6.53 17.39
N ALA A 130 6.15 -5.86 17.36
CA ALA A 130 6.67 -5.13 18.51
C ALA A 130 5.76 -3.97 18.93
N SER A 131 5.20 -3.25 17.96
CA SER A 131 4.24 -2.16 18.23
C SER A 131 2.96 -2.70 18.85
N VAL A 132 2.39 -3.78 18.30
CA VAL A 132 1.16 -4.43 18.82
C VAL A 132 1.39 -4.99 20.21
N ALA A 133 2.55 -5.61 20.48
CA ALA A 133 2.91 -6.13 21.80
C ALA A 133 2.99 -5.02 22.86
N ALA A 134 3.45 -3.82 22.49
CA ALA A 134 3.59 -2.68 23.38
C ALA A 134 2.24 -1.97 23.71
N VAL A 135 1.14 -2.35 23.06
CA VAL A 135 -0.19 -1.76 23.34
C VAL A 135 -0.72 -2.28 24.67
N GLY A 136 -0.99 -1.40 25.63
CA GLY A 136 -1.67 -1.74 26.88
C GLY A 136 -3.20 -1.79 26.74
N PRO A 137 -3.92 -2.42 27.73
CA PRO A 137 -5.37 -2.60 27.65
C PRO A 137 -6.18 -1.30 27.52
N ALA A 138 -5.80 -0.25 28.24
CA ALA A 138 -6.48 1.05 28.19
C ALA A 138 -6.34 1.69 26.79
N ARG A 139 -5.12 1.68 26.26
CA ARG A 139 -4.80 2.20 24.92
C ARG A 139 -5.52 1.40 23.83
N TYR A 140 -5.59 0.08 23.94
CA TYR A 140 -6.35 -0.76 23.02
C TYR A 140 -7.84 -0.41 23.03
N ARG A 141 -8.46 -0.23 24.22
CA ARG A 141 -9.88 0.15 24.34
C ARG A 141 -10.16 1.50 23.66
N ALA A 142 -9.31 2.51 23.91
CA ALA A 142 -9.42 3.83 23.30
C ALA A 142 -9.27 3.75 21.76
N PHE A 143 -8.25 3.06 21.28
CA PHE A 143 -8.03 2.82 19.85
C PHE A 143 -9.24 2.15 19.20
N ARG A 144 -9.73 1.05 19.78
CA ARG A 144 -10.87 0.31 19.27
C ARG A 144 -12.13 1.17 19.18
N ALA A 145 -12.43 1.97 20.21
CA ALA A 145 -13.59 2.86 20.22
C ALA A 145 -13.56 3.90 19.11
N VAL A 146 -12.38 4.43 18.78
CA VAL A 146 -12.22 5.51 17.79
C VAL A 146 -12.11 4.97 16.36
N PHE A 147 -11.28 3.97 16.14
CA PHE A 147 -10.93 3.56 14.78
C PHE A 147 -11.68 2.33 14.28
N VAL A 148 -12.06 1.42 15.17
CA VAL A 148 -12.71 0.16 14.81
C VAL A 148 -13.78 -0.23 15.83
N PRO A 149 -14.83 0.57 16.00
CA PRO A 149 -15.86 0.35 17.04
C PRO A 149 -16.57 -0.99 16.89
N GLY A 150 -16.60 -1.59 15.70
CA GLY A 150 -17.13 -2.92 15.44
C GLY A 150 -16.23 -4.08 15.84
N CYS A 151 -14.96 -3.84 16.19
CA CYS A 151 -14.02 -4.89 16.56
C CYS A 151 -14.42 -5.51 17.90
N ARG A 152 -14.63 -6.84 17.91
CA ARG A 152 -14.99 -7.61 19.12
C ARG A 152 -13.83 -8.40 19.71
N LEU A 153 -12.66 -8.38 19.08
CA LEU A 153 -11.49 -9.10 19.53
C LEU A 153 -10.96 -8.53 20.86
N SER A 154 -10.49 -9.40 21.73
CA SER A 154 -9.69 -9.02 22.89
C SER A 154 -8.28 -8.58 22.44
N LEU A 155 -7.54 -7.86 23.28
CA LEU A 155 -6.15 -7.52 22.98
C LEU A 155 -5.28 -8.77 22.80
N ALA A 156 -5.52 -9.81 23.59
CA ALA A 156 -4.81 -11.09 23.46
C ALA A 156 -5.08 -11.73 22.09
N ALA A 157 -6.35 -11.81 21.69
CA ALA A 157 -6.74 -12.35 20.38
C ALA A 157 -6.16 -11.53 19.21
N VAL A 158 -6.08 -10.20 19.33
CA VAL A 158 -5.43 -9.35 18.29
C VAL A 158 -3.94 -9.67 18.19
N ARG A 159 -3.25 -9.83 19.33
CA ARG A 159 -1.81 -10.18 19.33
C ARG A 159 -1.56 -11.54 18.70
N GLU A 160 -2.37 -12.53 19.06
CA GLU A 160 -2.29 -13.88 18.50
C GLU A 160 -2.55 -13.89 16.99
N ALA A 161 -3.66 -13.29 16.57
CA ALA A 161 -4.00 -13.18 15.14
C ALA A 161 -2.95 -12.41 14.34
N THR A 162 -2.33 -11.38 14.94
CA THR A 162 -1.26 -10.62 14.29
C THR A 162 -0.01 -11.46 14.12
N ALA A 163 0.38 -12.24 15.12
CA ALA A 163 1.53 -13.15 15.05
C ALA A 163 1.30 -14.28 14.03
N GLU A 164 0.09 -14.87 14.02
CA GLU A 164 -0.29 -15.87 13.03
C GLU A 164 -0.23 -15.32 11.62
N LEU A 165 -0.81 -14.12 11.39
CA LEU A 165 -0.81 -13.51 10.07
C LEU A 165 0.61 -13.17 9.63
N ASP A 166 1.46 -12.63 10.50
CA ASP A 166 2.85 -12.32 10.19
C ASP A 166 3.64 -13.55 9.75
N ALA A 167 3.48 -14.68 10.44
CA ALA A 167 4.11 -15.94 10.05
C ALA A 167 3.65 -16.41 8.65
N ARG A 168 2.34 -16.29 8.35
CA ARG A 168 1.78 -16.61 7.03
C ARG A 168 2.30 -15.68 5.94
N ILE A 169 2.41 -14.37 6.22
CA ILE A 169 2.97 -13.40 5.27
C ILE A 169 4.44 -13.70 4.98
N ALA A 170 5.21 -14.11 5.99
CA ALA A 170 6.61 -14.51 5.80
C ALA A 170 6.72 -15.75 4.89
N ALA A 171 5.86 -16.75 5.07
CA ALA A 171 5.79 -17.92 4.21
C ALA A 171 5.44 -17.55 2.76
N LEU A 172 4.37 -16.76 2.57
CA LEU A 172 3.95 -16.28 1.25
C LEU A 172 5.03 -15.44 0.56
N ALA A 173 5.78 -14.63 1.31
CA ALA A 173 6.90 -13.88 0.75
C ALA A 173 7.98 -14.82 0.18
N GLY A 174 8.28 -15.94 0.87
CA GLY A 174 9.18 -16.97 0.37
C GLY A 174 8.65 -17.66 -0.88
N GLU A 175 7.39 -18.09 -0.87
CA GLU A 175 6.73 -18.77 -2.00
C GLU A 175 6.71 -17.93 -3.28
N HIS A 176 6.54 -16.62 -3.15
CA HIS A 176 6.46 -15.68 -4.27
C HIS A 176 7.76 -14.91 -4.54
N ALA A 177 8.88 -15.27 -3.91
CA ALA A 177 10.15 -14.56 -4.00
C ALA A 177 10.04 -13.04 -3.75
N ALA A 178 9.12 -12.65 -2.85
CA ALA A 178 8.94 -11.26 -2.46
C ALA A 178 9.92 -10.86 -1.34
N THR A 179 10.47 -9.66 -1.43
CA THR A 179 11.35 -9.12 -0.38
C THR A 179 10.52 -8.73 0.84
N LEU A 180 10.79 -9.37 1.98
CA LEU A 180 10.11 -9.08 3.24
C LEU A 180 10.73 -7.85 3.91
N LEU A 181 9.91 -6.83 4.20
CA LEU A 181 10.36 -5.58 4.80
C LEU A 181 9.99 -5.51 6.29
N GLU A 182 11.00 -5.33 7.12
CA GLU A 182 10.81 -5.11 8.55
C GLU A 182 10.25 -3.70 8.84
N GLN A 183 9.43 -3.62 9.87
CA GLN A 183 8.89 -2.36 10.38
C GLN A 183 9.25 -2.20 11.86
N PRO A 184 10.31 -1.42 12.18
CA PRO A 184 10.70 -1.16 13.56
C PRO A 184 9.55 -0.63 14.42
N GLY A 185 9.42 -1.11 15.65
CA GLY A 185 8.31 -0.77 16.53
C GLY A 185 8.26 0.73 16.91
N ASP A 186 9.39 1.41 16.92
CA ASP A 186 9.52 2.85 17.17
C ASP A 186 9.00 3.73 16.02
N TRP A 187 8.77 3.15 14.85
CA TRP A 187 8.12 3.84 13.74
C TRP A 187 6.66 4.16 14.01
N TYR A 188 6.03 3.44 14.95
CA TYR A 188 4.61 3.58 15.25
C TYR A 188 4.34 4.61 16.34
N GLY A 189 3.15 5.21 16.29
CA GLY A 189 2.71 6.25 17.17
C GLY A 189 1.92 5.75 18.39
N LEU A 190 0.93 6.53 18.76
CA LEU A 190 -0.02 6.19 19.84
C LEU A 190 -0.90 4.99 19.49
N ASP A 191 -1.19 4.75 18.23
CA ASP A 191 -1.81 3.52 17.77
C ASP A 191 -0.77 2.59 17.13
N ALA A 192 -1.07 1.28 17.14
CA ALA A 192 -0.13 0.26 16.70
C ALA A 192 -0.12 0.05 15.18
N ILE A 193 -0.95 0.76 14.43
CA ILE A 193 -1.14 0.52 12.99
C ILE A 193 -0.72 1.70 12.10
N HIS A 194 -0.60 2.90 12.67
CA HIS A 194 -0.19 4.05 11.88
C HIS A 194 1.26 4.43 12.14
N LEU A 195 2.05 4.40 11.10
CA LEU A 195 3.41 4.92 11.10
C LEU A 195 3.40 6.42 11.44
N ARG A 196 4.34 6.86 12.26
CA ARG A 196 4.58 8.29 12.44
C ARG A 196 5.00 8.90 11.10
N ARG A 197 4.49 10.08 10.77
CA ARG A 197 4.75 10.72 9.46
C ARG A 197 6.23 10.80 9.09
N ARG A 198 7.10 11.02 10.08
CA ARG A 198 8.57 11.08 9.90
C ARG A 198 9.19 9.77 9.43
N HIS A 199 8.53 8.62 9.65
CA HIS A 199 9.02 7.29 9.28
C HIS A 199 8.40 6.74 7.99
N LEU A 200 7.39 7.42 7.44
CA LEU A 200 6.82 7.03 6.14
C LEU A 200 7.88 7.06 5.03
N ASP A 201 8.77 8.06 5.06
CA ASP A 201 9.84 8.13 4.07
C ASP A 201 10.80 6.97 4.17
N ALA A 202 11.15 6.55 5.39
CA ALA A 202 12.01 5.39 5.61
C ALA A 202 11.40 4.14 4.96
N LEU A 203 10.10 3.91 5.15
CA LEU A 203 9.40 2.80 4.49
C LEU A 203 9.48 2.89 2.97
N TRP A 204 9.26 4.09 2.40
CA TRP A 204 9.31 4.25 0.94
C TRP A 204 10.72 4.05 0.38
N HIS A 205 11.74 4.52 1.09
CA HIS A 205 13.13 4.27 0.70
C HIS A 205 13.47 2.78 0.79
N THR A 206 13.09 2.09 1.85
CA THR A 206 13.30 0.63 1.99
C THR A 206 12.60 -0.15 0.88
N ALA A 207 11.38 0.23 0.50
CA ALA A 207 10.70 -0.37 -0.63
C ALA A 207 11.46 -0.14 -1.96
N CYS A 208 11.93 1.08 -2.20
CA CYS A 208 12.74 1.38 -3.38
C CYS A 208 14.08 0.63 -3.39
N ASP A 209 14.70 0.38 -2.22
CA ASP A 209 15.91 -0.43 -2.11
C ASP A 209 15.63 -1.89 -2.50
N ALA A 210 14.52 -2.46 -2.01
CA ALA A 210 14.06 -3.80 -2.39
C ALA A 210 13.75 -3.91 -3.90
N TRP A 211 13.37 -2.82 -4.54
CA TRP A 211 13.16 -2.73 -5.98
C TRP A 211 14.45 -2.51 -6.77
N HIS A 212 15.59 -2.34 -6.09
CA HIS A 212 16.90 -2.00 -6.67
C HIS A 212 16.90 -0.67 -7.43
N LEU A 213 16.06 0.28 -7.03
CA LEU A 213 16.12 1.63 -7.56
C LEU A 213 17.31 2.38 -6.96
N PRO A 214 18.01 3.21 -7.76
CA PRO A 214 19.18 3.97 -7.29
C PRO A 214 18.85 4.85 -6.09
N ALA A 215 19.81 5.12 -5.24
CA ALA A 215 19.63 6.05 -4.12
C ALA A 215 19.46 7.49 -4.64
N ALA A 216 18.52 8.24 -4.03
CA ALA A 216 18.32 9.65 -4.30
C ALA A 216 17.75 10.34 -3.05
N SER A 217 18.09 11.61 -2.86
CA SER A 217 17.50 12.45 -1.80
C SER A 217 16.22 13.09 -2.30
N ALA A 218 15.07 12.56 -1.91
CA ALA A 218 13.79 13.09 -2.32
C ALA A 218 13.41 14.36 -1.55
N ARG A 219 13.04 15.41 -2.26
CA ARG A 219 12.40 16.60 -1.70
C ARG A 219 10.99 16.71 -2.24
N THR A 220 9.99 16.75 -1.35
CA THR A 220 8.60 17.01 -1.70
C THR A 220 8.27 18.48 -1.52
N ALA A 221 7.67 19.09 -2.54
CA ALA A 221 7.09 20.42 -2.39
C ALA A 221 5.69 20.31 -1.80
N TRP A 222 5.26 21.28 -0.98
CA TRP A 222 3.91 21.32 -0.43
C TRP A 222 2.81 21.30 -1.51
N ARG A 223 3.10 21.79 -2.71
CA ARG A 223 2.22 21.76 -3.90
C ARG A 223 1.88 20.33 -4.32
N ASP A 224 2.84 19.41 -4.23
CA ASP A 224 2.64 18.00 -4.58
C ASP A 224 1.68 17.36 -3.60
N TRP A 225 1.77 17.76 -2.34
CA TRP A 225 0.86 17.34 -1.29
C TRP A 225 -0.57 17.87 -1.49
N ALA A 226 -0.73 19.15 -1.81
CA ALA A 226 -2.03 19.78 -2.06
C ALA A 226 -2.74 19.19 -3.28
N MET A 227 -2.00 18.87 -4.34
CA MET A 227 -2.56 18.28 -5.56
C MET A 227 -3.09 16.86 -5.35
N LEU A 228 -2.42 16.04 -4.55
CA LEU A 228 -2.84 14.66 -4.30
C LEU A 228 -3.99 14.55 -3.30
N GLY A 229 -4.13 15.51 -2.39
CA GLY A 229 -5.24 15.55 -1.42
C GLY A 229 -6.63 15.75 -2.05
N SER A 230 -6.70 16.32 -3.26
CA SER A 230 -7.96 16.62 -3.95
C SER A 230 -8.42 15.53 -4.94
N HIS A 231 -7.59 14.51 -5.23
CA HIS A 231 -7.80 13.58 -6.36
C HIS A 231 -7.88 12.11 -6.00
N ALA A 232 -8.19 11.76 -4.75
CA ALA A 232 -8.40 10.35 -4.42
C ALA A 232 -9.50 9.76 -5.32
N ALA A 233 -9.18 8.68 -6.04
CA ALA A 233 -10.16 7.90 -6.77
C ALA A 233 -11.08 7.21 -5.78
N GLU A 234 -12.19 7.82 -5.48
CA GLU A 234 -13.16 7.33 -4.54
C GLU A 234 -14.53 7.27 -5.16
N VAL A 235 -15.18 6.15 -4.94
CA VAL A 235 -16.62 6.08 -5.09
C VAL A 235 -17.23 6.80 -3.88
N ARG A 236 -17.49 8.09 -4.00
CA ARG A 236 -18.23 8.84 -2.99
C ARG A 236 -19.71 8.61 -3.22
N SER A 237 -20.35 7.88 -2.32
CA SER A 237 -21.80 7.78 -2.28
C SER A 237 -22.36 8.92 -1.42
N LEU A 238 -22.36 10.14 -1.92
CA LEU A 238 -23.18 11.21 -1.37
C LEU A 238 -24.52 11.18 -2.15
N ALA A 239 -25.64 10.98 -1.48
CA ALA A 239 -26.97 10.97 -2.07
C ALA A 239 -27.15 10.01 -3.29
N ARG A 240 -26.63 8.77 -3.20
CA ARG A 240 -26.69 7.73 -4.26
C ARG A 240 -25.93 8.06 -5.55
N ARG A 241 -25.12 9.09 -5.61
CA ARG A 241 -24.28 9.38 -6.78
C ARG A 241 -22.93 8.71 -6.62
N ILE A 242 -22.61 7.79 -7.53
CA ILE A 242 -21.28 7.17 -7.65
C ILE A 242 -20.45 8.11 -8.52
N ARG A 243 -19.37 8.66 -7.95
CA ARG A 243 -18.43 9.50 -8.72
C ARG A 243 -17.15 8.70 -8.96
N TYR A 244 -16.86 8.42 -10.20
CA TYR A 244 -15.56 7.88 -10.62
C TYR A 244 -14.63 9.05 -10.98
N THR A 245 -13.42 9.04 -10.43
CA THR A 245 -12.39 9.97 -10.86
C THR A 245 -11.73 9.45 -12.13
N PRO A 246 -11.63 10.25 -13.21
CA PRO A 246 -10.90 9.86 -14.41
C PRO A 246 -9.45 9.50 -14.09
N GLN A 247 -8.92 8.49 -14.76
CA GLN A 247 -7.55 8.00 -14.57
C GLN A 247 -6.70 8.27 -15.82
N PRO A 248 -5.42 8.63 -15.71
CA PRO A 248 -4.69 8.91 -14.45
C PRO A 248 -5.16 10.19 -13.77
N VAL A 249 -5.10 10.23 -12.43
CA VAL A 249 -5.46 11.44 -11.64
C VAL A 249 -4.39 12.53 -11.74
N VAL A 250 -3.14 12.15 -12.03
CA VAL A 250 -2.04 13.05 -12.34
C VAL A 250 -1.37 12.54 -13.61
N SER A 251 -1.15 13.43 -14.56
CA SER A 251 -0.37 13.16 -15.77
C SER A 251 0.58 14.34 -16.03
N ARG A 252 1.87 14.10 -15.85
CA ARG A 252 2.97 15.01 -16.14
C ARG A 252 4.03 14.26 -16.92
N ASP A 253 4.93 14.94 -17.59
CA ASP A 253 5.92 14.37 -18.54
C ASP A 253 6.65 13.13 -18.05
N LYS A 254 6.98 13.10 -16.76
CA LYS A 254 7.74 12.00 -16.16
C LYS A 254 7.01 11.25 -15.05
N LEU A 255 5.78 11.63 -14.67
CA LEU A 255 5.00 10.97 -13.63
C LEU A 255 3.53 10.91 -14.01
N ARG A 256 3.00 9.68 -14.10
CA ARG A 256 1.56 9.44 -14.15
C ARG A 256 1.14 8.70 -12.89
N LEU A 257 0.02 9.11 -12.29
CA LEU A 257 -0.51 8.49 -11.07
C LEU A 257 -1.94 8.02 -11.32
N TRP A 258 -2.17 6.75 -11.04
CA TRP A 258 -3.49 6.13 -11.01
C TRP A 258 -3.87 5.79 -9.58
N LEU A 259 -5.09 6.13 -9.18
CA LEU A 259 -5.65 5.82 -7.86
C LEU A 259 -6.94 5.01 -8.04
N TYR A 260 -6.97 3.78 -7.51
CA TYR A 260 -8.07 2.83 -7.62
C TYR A 260 -8.73 2.53 -6.28
#